data_6c248955f8ac609dced709a96e54ba4d
#
_entry.id   6c248955f8ac609dced709a96e54ba4d
#
_cell.length_a   1.000
_cell.length_b   1.000
_cell.length_c   1.000
_cell.angle_alpha   90.00
_cell.angle_beta   90.00
_cell.angle_gamma   90.00
#
_symmetry.space_group_name_H-M   'P 1'
#
loop_
_entity.id
_entity.type
_entity.pdbx_description
1 polymer ?
#
loop_
_entity_poly.entity_id
_entity_poly.type
_entity_poly.pdbx_seq_one_letter_code
_entity_poly.pdbx_strand_id
1 'polypeptide(L)'
;SLSQKRFIFCLAKATLYGRDITFHQFGKYNLIVRRTLEAIVEDLTIDRDNDDFRALHTYLKRVWFSNGVYHHYGCEKFVPGFSETYFRSILNKVESRRLPLADGESVAHLADTLSKIIFDANYLPKRVNKADGEDLVLTSACNYYEGVTQKEAEDYYNAMKEGAGDNAPSFGLNSRLVKRDGMLSEEVYSANGLYANAIRHIVSWLEKAIEFAENDKQRDVIATLIDYYRTGDLRTFDDYSIKWVECLDGRVDFINGFIEVYGDPLGLKASWEGIVEYTDLEATRRTRTISDNAQWFEDHSPVDERFRKPVVKGVTANVICAAMLGGDEYPSTAIGINLPNADWIRAQHGSKSVTIGNLT
;
A
#
# COMPACT_ATOMS: atom_id res chain seq x y z
N SER A 1 -24.87 -14.23 4.36
CA SER A 1 -24.84 -15.70 4.49
C SER A 1 -23.55 -16.16 5.21
N LEU A 2 -23.51 -17.45 5.62
CA LEU A 2 -22.29 -18.03 6.20
C LEU A 2 -21.13 -18.08 5.17
N SER A 3 -21.44 -18.34 3.90
CA SER A 3 -20.46 -18.33 2.81
C SER A 3 -19.81 -16.95 2.68
N GLN A 4 -20.60 -15.88 2.65
CA GLN A 4 -20.08 -14.49 2.57
C GLN A 4 -19.18 -14.16 3.77
N LYS A 5 -19.53 -14.60 5.00
CA LYS A 5 -18.67 -14.40 6.18
C LYS A 5 -17.33 -15.13 6.05
N ARG A 6 -17.32 -16.34 5.48
CA ARG A 6 -16.10 -17.10 5.20
C ARG A 6 -15.27 -16.42 4.12
N PHE A 7 -15.93 -15.89 3.09
CA PHE A 7 -15.28 -15.13 2.03
C PHE A 7 -14.57 -13.90 2.59
N ILE A 8 -15.30 -13.05 3.35
CA ILE A 8 -14.72 -11.89 4.05
C ILE A 8 -13.55 -12.31 4.94
N PHE A 9 -13.68 -13.40 5.69
CA PHE A 9 -12.61 -13.89 6.56
C PHE A 9 -11.34 -14.25 5.78
N CYS A 10 -11.46 -14.97 4.65
CA CYS A 10 -10.30 -15.35 3.84
C CYS A 10 -9.63 -14.13 3.22
N LEU A 11 -10.41 -13.19 2.66
CA LEU A 11 -9.90 -11.93 2.11
C LEU A 11 -9.23 -11.07 3.18
N ALA A 12 -9.82 -10.96 4.38
CA ALA A 12 -9.23 -10.23 5.50
C ALA A 12 -7.90 -10.86 5.96
N LYS A 13 -7.81 -12.19 5.95
CA LYS A 13 -6.55 -12.89 6.23
C LYS A 13 -5.48 -12.60 5.17
N ALA A 14 -5.84 -12.59 3.89
CA ALA A 14 -4.92 -12.16 2.84
C ALA A 14 -4.42 -10.72 3.09
N THR A 15 -5.33 -9.81 3.42
CA THR A 15 -5.02 -8.39 3.70
C THR A 15 -4.03 -8.22 4.85
N LEU A 16 -4.11 -9.04 5.91
CA LEU A 16 -3.19 -8.95 7.06
C LEU A 16 -1.71 -9.16 6.68
N TYR A 17 -1.41 -10.01 5.70
CA TYR A 17 -0.03 -10.32 5.31
C TYR A 17 0.66 -9.22 4.49
N GLY A 18 -0.10 -8.29 3.91
CA GLY A 18 0.46 -7.17 3.18
C GLY A 18 0.97 -6.02 4.06
N ARG A 19 0.59 -5.98 5.34
CA ARG A 19 0.97 -4.90 6.26
C ARG A 19 2.49 -4.66 6.33
N ASP A 20 3.28 -5.71 6.42
CA ASP A 20 4.74 -5.61 6.52
C ASP A 20 5.38 -5.10 5.23
N ILE A 21 4.74 -5.34 4.08
CA ILE A 21 5.16 -4.81 2.78
C ILE A 21 5.11 -3.28 2.82
N THR A 22 3.98 -2.70 3.22
CA THR A 22 3.79 -1.24 3.28
C THR A 22 4.77 -0.57 4.24
N PHE A 23 5.01 -1.16 5.43
CA PHE A 23 6.04 -0.66 6.34
C PHE A 23 7.42 -0.56 5.68
N HIS A 24 7.82 -1.58 4.93
CA HIS A 24 9.11 -1.61 4.26
C HIS A 24 9.17 -0.72 3.02
N GLN A 25 8.06 -0.55 2.30
CA GLN A 25 7.96 0.38 1.18
C GLN A 25 8.08 1.84 1.63
N PHE A 26 7.48 2.19 2.77
CA PHE A 26 7.51 3.55 3.31
C PHE A 26 8.84 3.94 3.95
N GLY A 27 9.75 3.00 4.12
CA GLY A 27 11.10 3.25 4.56
C GLY A 27 11.85 1.96 4.89
N LYS A 28 13.06 1.83 4.37
CA LYS A 28 13.91 0.64 4.51
C LYS A 28 14.00 0.10 5.94
N TYR A 29 13.95 0.99 6.93
CA TYR A 29 14.14 0.65 8.34
C TYR A 29 12.85 0.59 9.16
N ASN A 30 11.70 1.00 8.59
CA ASN A 30 10.45 1.11 9.34
C ASN A 30 10.00 -0.19 10.01
N LEU A 31 10.16 -1.31 9.30
CA LEU A 31 9.79 -2.62 9.83
C LEU A 31 10.68 -3.05 11.01
N ILE A 32 11.98 -2.80 10.91
CA ILE A 32 12.95 -3.11 11.99
C ILE A 32 12.68 -2.21 13.20
N VAL A 33 12.44 -0.91 12.99
CA VAL A 33 12.03 0.02 14.06
C VAL A 33 10.78 -0.49 14.76
N ARG A 34 9.71 -0.82 14.01
CA ARG A 34 8.46 -1.31 14.59
C ARG A 34 8.70 -2.55 15.43
N ARG A 35 9.35 -3.56 14.88
CA ARG A 35 9.59 -4.84 15.58
C ARG A 35 10.44 -4.68 16.84
N THR A 36 11.42 -3.78 16.80
CA THR A 36 12.26 -3.48 17.97
C THR A 36 11.44 -2.80 19.07
N LEU A 37 10.65 -1.79 18.72
CA LEU A 37 9.79 -1.09 19.69
C LEU A 37 8.70 -2.00 20.26
N GLU A 38 8.12 -2.89 19.44
CA GLU A 38 7.19 -3.93 19.86
C GLU A 38 7.85 -4.87 20.88
N ALA A 39 9.05 -5.37 20.60
CA ALA A 39 9.80 -6.24 21.51
C ALA A 39 10.07 -5.58 22.88
N ILE A 40 10.40 -4.28 22.88
CA ILE A 40 10.58 -3.49 24.11
C ILE A 40 9.27 -3.38 24.90
N VAL A 41 8.18 -3.00 24.24
CA VAL A 41 6.87 -2.78 24.89
C VAL A 41 6.26 -4.08 25.41
N GLU A 42 6.52 -5.20 24.74
CA GLU A 42 6.05 -6.53 25.17
C GLU A 42 6.89 -7.13 26.29
N ASP A 43 8.10 -6.60 26.57
CA ASP A 43 8.96 -7.10 27.63
C ASP A 43 8.43 -6.65 29.01
N LEU A 44 7.98 -7.62 29.81
CA LEU A 44 7.40 -7.36 31.12
C LEU A 44 8.42 -7.01 32.20
N THR A 45 9.72 -7.16 31.92
CA THR A 45 10.81 -6.81 32.85
C THR A 45 11.16 -5.33 32.81
N ILE A 46 10.68 -4.60 31.79
CA ILE A 46 10.92 -3.17 31.63
C ILE A 46 9.96 -2.38 32.51
N ASP A 47 10.52 -1.42 33.28
CA ASP A 47 9.73 -0.50 34.08
C ASP A 47 8.87 0.39 33.19
N ARG A 48 7.56 0.32 33.41
CA ARG A 48 6.54 1.05 32.64
C ARG A 48 6.12 2.38 33.29
N ASP A 49 6.55 2.63 34.53
CA ASP A 49 6.12 3.78 35.33
C ASP A 49 7.06 4.99 35.20
N ASN A 50 7.79 5.09 34.09
CA ASN A 50 8.63 6.25 33.81
C ASN A 50 8.18 6.99 32.54
N ASP A 51 8.56 8.27 32.44
CA ASP A 51 8.10 9.14 31.37
C ASP A 51 8.72 8.78 29.99
N ASP A 52 9.96 8.31 29.97
CA ASP A 52 10.61 7.85 28.74
C ASP A 52 9.87 6.63 28.16
N PHE A 53 9.43 5.66 29.00
CA PHE A 53 8.66 4.51 28.52
C PHE A 53 7.31 4.94 27.95
N ARG A 54 6.60 5.85 28.63
CA ARG A 54 5.31 6.37 28.14
C ARG A 54 5.48 7.10 26.81
N ALA A 55 6.55 7.87 26.67
CA ALA A 55 6.88 8.57 25.41
C ALA A 55 7.26 7.58 24.29
N LEU A 56 8.04 6.53 24.59
CA LEU A 56 8.38 5.47 23.64
C LEU A 56 7.12 4.72 23.18
N HIS A 57 6.24 4.35 24.10
CA HIS A 57 4.97 3.70 23.75
C HIS A 57 4.08 4.61 22.88
N THR A 58 4.05 5.91 23.16
CA THR A 58 3.35 6.88 22.31
C THR A 58 3.99 6.97 20.93
N TYR A 59 5.31 6.95 20.83
CA TYR A 59 6.04 6.93 19.57
C TYR A 59 5.72 5.66 18.76
N LEU A 60 5.73 4.48 19.40
CA LEU A 60 5.33 3.23 18.76
C LEU A 60 3.90 3.30 18.18
N LYS A 61 2.95 3.91 18.91
CA LYS A 61 1.59 4.11 18.39
C LYS A 61 1.57 4.99 17.14
N ARG A 62 2.40 6.02 17.07
CA ARG A 62 2.56 6.85 15.86
C ARG A 62 3.17 6.04 14.71
N VAL A 63 4.17 5.20 15.00
CA VAL A 63 4.78 4.29 14.01
C VAL A 63 3.75 3.30 13.47
N TRP A 64 2.90 2.73 14.30
CA TRP A 64 1.79 1.88 13.86
C TRP A 64 0.80 2.65 12.99
N PHE A 65 0.40 3.84 13.44
CA PHE A 65 -0.58 4.67 12.75
C PHE A 65 -0.11 5.15 11.37
N SER A 66 1.17 5.37 11.19
CA SER A 66 1.71 5.94 9.95
C SER A 66 2.45 4.94 9.06
N ASN A 67 2.40 3.65 9.38
CA ASN A 67 3.17 2.60 8.71
C ASN A 67 4.68 2.90 8.67
N GLY A 68 5.21 3.59 9.70
CA GLY A 68 6.62 3.95 9.78
C GLY A 68 6.89 5.18 10.65
N VAL A 69 8.14 5.65 10.57
CA VAL A 69 8.65 6.76 11.41
C VAL A 69 8.31 8.16 10.87
N TYR A 70 7.46 8.24 9.85
CA TYR A 70 7.09 9.49 9.19
C TYR A 70 5.60 9.78 9.32
N HIS A 71 5.25 11.06 9.40
CA HIS A 71 3.86 11.47 9.40
C HIS A 71 3.17 11.05 8.09
N HIS A 72 1.97 10.48 8.20
CA HIS A 72 1.26 9.86 7.05
C HIS A 72 0.90 10.84 5.94
N TYR A 73 0.63 12.12 6.25
CA TYR A 73 0.37 13.17 5.25
C TYR A 73 1.57 14.09 5.00
N GLY A 74 2.13 14.69 6.05
CA GLY A 74 3.22 15.67 5.93
C GLY A 74 4.55 15.07 5.52
N CYS A 75 4.70 13.75 5.63
CA CYS A 75 5.90 12.99 5.31
C CYS A 75 7.15 13.35 6.13
N GLU A 76 7.09 14.26 7.09
CA GLU A 76 8.18 14.57 8.00
C GLU A 76 8.39 13.46 9.03
N LYS A 77 9.64 13.29 9.47
CA LYS A 77 10.00 12.32 10.49
C LYS A 77 9.45 12.73 11.86
N PHE A 78 8.94 11.74 12.61
CA PHE A 78 8.52 11.95 13.99
C PHE A 78 9.71 12.27 14.91
N VAL A 79 9.55 13.27 15.75
CA VAL A 79 10.48 13.56 16.84
C VAL A 79 10.12 12.64 18.02
N PRO A 80 11.07 11.81 18.53
CA PRO A 80 10.85 11.01 19.72
C PRO A 80 10.72 11.88 20.97
N GLY A 81 9.81 11.52 21.88
CA GLY A 81 9.66 12.17 23.18
C GLY A 81 10.48 11.51 24.30
N PHE A 82 11.27 10.50 23.98
CA PHE A 82 12.16 9.75 24.88
C PHE A 82 13.61 9.97 24.49
N SER A 83 14.54 9.77 25.44
CA SER A 83 15.95 10.00 25.20
C SER A 83 16.63 8.83 24.48
N GLU A 84 17.67 9.12 23.68
CA GLU A 84 18.50 8.08 23.06
C GLU A 84 19.20 7.22 24.12
N THR A 85 19.68 7.83 25.20
CA THR A 85 20.31 7.12 26.33
C THR A 85 19.34 6.09 26.94
N TYR A 86 18.10 6.48 27.16
CA TYR A 86 17.07 5.56 27.64
C TYR A 86 16.84 4.43 26.64
N PHE A 87 16.62 4.73 25.36
CA PHE A 87 16.41 3.75 24.30
C PHE A 87 17.52 2.68 24.27
N ARG A 88 18.79 3.12 24.26
CA ARG A 88 19.96 2.21 24.26
C ARG A 88 20.01 1.35 25.54
N SER A 89 19.68 1.95 26.67
CA SER A 89 19.71 1.24 27.97
C SER A 89 18.69 0.12 28.04
N ILE A 90 17.45 0.35 27.54
CA ILE A 90 16.38 -0.66 27.59
C ILE A 90 16.55 -1.72 26.51
N LEU A 91 17.08 -1.35 25.33
CA LEU A 91 17.35 -2.30 24.26
C LEU A 91 18.32 -3.41 24.71
N ASN A 92 19.31 -3.07 25.51
CA ASN A 92 20.25 -4.03 26.08
C ASN A 92 19.64 -4.96 27.15
N LYS A 93 18.45 -4.65 27.66
CA LYS A 93 17.71 -5.51 28.61
C LYS A 93 16.83 -6.54 27.91
N VAL A 94 16.39 -6.26 26.69
CA VAL A 94 15.57 -7.19 25.91
C VAL A 94 16.40 -8.38 25.46
N GLU A 95 15.87 -9.58 25.62
CA GLU A 95 16.52 -10.80 25.13
C GLU A 95 16.78 -10.71 23.62
N SER A 96 18.01 -10.96 23.18
CA SER A 96 18.44 -10.81 21.78
C SER A 96 17.59 -11.61 20.79
N ARG A 97 17.09 -12.80 21.18
CA ARG A 97 16.20 -13.62 20.35
C ARG A 97 14.84 -12.98 20.03
N ARG A 98 14.43 -11.95 20.79
CA ARG A 98 13.19 -11.18 20.57
C ARG A 98 13.39 -9.98 19.67
N LEU A 99 14.63 -9.61 19.42
CA LEU A 99 14.99 -8.48 18.58
C LEU A 99 15.10 -8.91 17.11
N PRO A 100 14.78 -8.05 16.15
CA PRO A 100 14.86 -8.35 14.73
C PRO A 100 16.31 -8.24 14.20
N LEU A 101 17.23 -8.97 14.80
CA LEU A 101 18.64 -9.00 14.42
C LEU A 101 18.82 -9.78 13.11
N ALA A 102 19.64 -9.25 12.22
CA ALA A 102 20.12 -10.00 11.08
C ALA A 102 21.14 -11.09 11.55
N ASP A 103 21.40 -12.07 10.67
CA ASP A 103 22.37 -13.12 10.97
C ASP A 103 23.76 -12.53 11.30
N GLY A 104 24.23 -12.81 12.51
CA GLY A 104 25.50 -12.30 13.01
C GLY A 104 25.49 -10.84 13.49
N GLU A 105 24.34 -10.16 13.48
CA GLU A 105 24.21 -8.80 13.97
C GLU A 105 24.20 -8.75 15.50
N SER A 106 24.91 -7.79 16.07
CA SER A 106 24.90 -7.52 17.51
C SER A 106 23.79 -6.52 17.89
N VAL A 107 23.34 -6.62 19.16
CA VAL A 107 22.39 -5.63 19.72
C VAL A 107 22.98 -4.21 19.67
N ALA A 108 24.29 -4.06 19.85
CA ALA A 108 24.96 -2.76 19.77
C ALA A 108 24.87 -2.18 18.35
N HIS A 109 25.09 -2.99 17.31
CA HIS A 109 24.96 -2.54 15.92
C HIS A 109 23.51 -2.14 15.57
N LEU A 110 22.53 -2.94 15.99
CA LEU A 110 21.12 -2.60 15.85
C LEU A 110 20.81 -1.26 16.56
N ALA A 111 21.32 -1.08 17.80
CA ALA A 111 21.12 0.17 18.55
C ALA A 111 21.72 1.38 17.82
N ASP A 112 22.93 1.27 17.24
CA ASP A 112 23.55 2.34 16.48
C ASP A 112 22.74 2.71 15.23
N THR A 113 22.32 1.70 14.48
CA THR A 113 21.48 1.89 13.29
C THR A 113 20.17 2.59 13.64
N LEU A 114 19.44 2.08 14.63
CA LEU A 114 18.14 2.62 15.02
C LEU A 114 18.25 3.99 15.70
N SER A 115 19.31 4.25 16.46
CA SER A 115 19.55 5.58 17.02
C SER A 115 19.68 6.64 15.93
N LYS A 116 20.43 6.35 14.88
CA LYS A 116 20.56 7.25 13.74
C LYS A 116 19.21 7.49 13.05
N ILE A 117 18.40 6.43 12.88
CA ILE A 117 17.09 6.52 12.22
C ILE A 117 16.09 7.32 13.06
N ILE A 118 16.07 7.09 14.38
CA ILE A 118 15.04 7.64 15.27
C ILE A 118 15.38 9.06 15.72
N PHE A 119 16.66 9.33 16.08
CA PHE A 119 17.05 10.56 16.76
C PHE A 119 17.76 11.59 15.87
N ASP A 120 18.40 11.18 14.76
CA ASP A 120 19.00 12.14 13.83
C ASP A 120 17.92 12.73 12.90
N ALA A 121 17.52 13.96 13.18
CA ALA A 121 16.51 14.68 12.40
C ALA A 121 16.94 14.97 10.95
N ASN A 122 18.26 15.00 10.68
CA ASN A 122 18.80 15.30 9.34
C ASN A 122 19.02 14.03 8.49
N TYR A 123 19.02 12.86 9.10
CA TYR A 123 19.15 11.62 8.38
C TYR A 123 17.81 11.15 7.87
N LEU A 124 17.62 11.10 6.55
CA LEU A 124 16.36 10.74 5.91
C LEU A 124 15.16 11.53 6.49
N PRO A 125 15.15 12.87 6.35
CA PRO A 125 14.20 13.73 7.08
C PRO A 125 12.76 13.59 6.61
N LYS A 126 12.53 13.16 5.36
CA LYS A 126 11.19 13.02 4.78
C LYS A 126 10.98 11.66 4.12
N ARG A 127 9.78 11.10 4.28
CA ARG A 127 9.38 9.88 3.53
C ARG A 127 9.34 10.13 2.04
N VAL A 128 8.67 11.19 1.61
CA VAL A 128 8.55 11.63 0.22
C VAL A 128 8.91 13.10 0.15
N ASN A 129 9.92 13.43 -0.61
CA ASN A 129 10.27 14.81 -0.92
C ASN A 129 9.78 15.17 -2.33
N LYS A 130 9.16 16.35 -2.47
CA LYS A 130 8.68 16.91 -3.74
C LYS A 130 9.15 18.36 -3.92
N ALA A 131 10.27 18.74 -3.28
CA ALA A 131 10.81 20.09 -3.38
C ALA A 131 11.49 20.30 -4.73
N ASP A 132 11.22 21.45 -5.36
CA ASP A 132 11.85 21.83 -6.61
C ASP A 132 13.37 22.01 -6.46
N GLY A 133 14.11 21.58 -7.47
CA GLY A 133 15.56 21.75 -7.54
C GLY A 133 16.39 20.73 -6.78
N GLU A 134 15.75 19.72 -6.17
CA GLU A 134 16.40 18.59 -5.51
C GLU A 134 16.23 17.31 -6.33
N ASP A 135 17.13 16.34 -6.13
CA ASP A 135 16.90 14.96 -6.59
C ASP A 135 15.86 14.31 -5.68
N LEU A 136 14.65 14.15 -6.19
CA LEU A 136 13.51 13.67 -5.43
C LEU A 136 13.69 12.24 -4.92
N VAL A 137 14.44 11.42 -5.66
CA VAL A 137 14.71 10.01 -5.28
C VAL A 137 15.73 9.95 -4.17
N LEU A 138 16.86 10.66 -4.28
CA LEU A 138 17.93 10.62 -3.29
C LEU A 138 17.54 11.29 -1.96
N THR A 139 16.60 12.24 -2.00
CA THR A 139 16.15 13.00 -0.82
C THR A 139 14.90 12.42 -0.16
N SER A 140 14.33 11.35 -0.72
CA SER A 140 13.19 10.62 -0.14
C SER A 140 13.65 9.35 0.59
N ALA A 141 13.04 9.06 1.73
CA ALA A 141 13.33 7.88 2.54
C ALA A 141 12.51 6.64 2.15
N CYS A 142 11.51 6.78 1.28
CA CYS A 142 10.74 5.65 0.76
C CYS A 142 11.65 4.65 0.03
N ASN A 143 11.31 3.36 0.11
CA ASN A 143 12.20 2.27 -0.31
C ASN A 143 11.80 1.71 -1.68
N TYR A 144 11.58 2.60 -2.65
CA TYR A 144 11.26 2.22 -4.04
C TYR A 144 12.48 2.26 -4.96
N TYR A 145 13.59 2.86 -4.50
CA TYR A 145 14.82 3.03 -5.25
C TYR A 145 16.02 2.72 -4.36
N GLU A 146 17.05 2.08 -4.90
CA GLU A 146 18.30 1.82 -4.18
C GLU A 146 19.52 2.10 -5.06
N GLY A 147 20.32 3.10 -4.68
CA GLY A 147 21.50 3.50 -5.45
C GLY A 147 21.19 4.18 -6.78
N VAL A 148 19.98 4.70 -6.95
CA VAL A 148 19.45 5.26 -8.20
C VAL A 148 19.19 6.74 -7.99
N THR A 149 19.54 7.58 -8.98
CA THR A 149 19.16 8.99 -9.04
C THR A 149 17.80 9.18 -9.71
N GLN A 150 17.16 10.33 -9.49
CA GLN A 150 15.92 10.68 -10.17
C GLN A 150 16.06 10.54 -11.70
N LYS A 151 17.13 11.15 -12.27
CA LYS A 151 17.34 11.10 -13.72
C LYS A 151 17.49 9.68 -14.26
N GLU A 152 18.22 8.82 -13.56
CA GLU A 152 18.36 7.41 -13.96
C GLU A 152 17.04 6.66 -13.94
N ALA A 153 16.19 6.92 -12.94
CA ALA A 153 14.87 6.31 -12.85
C ALA A 153 13.95 6.79 -13.98
N GLU A 154 13.92 8.11 -14.24
CA GLU A 154 13.13 8.70 -15.32
C GLU A 154 13.59 8.18 -16.70
N ASP A 155 14.88 8.16 -16.98
CA ASP A 155 15.43 7.65 -18.24
C ASP A 155 15.09 6.17 -18.44
N TYR A 156 15.19 5.35 -17.38
CA TYR A 156 14.88 3.92 -17.41
C TYR A 156 13.43 3.65 -17.78
N TYR A 157 12.47 4.30 -17.11
CA TYR A 157 11.05 4.07 -17.37
C TYR A 157 10.55 4.76 -18.64
N ASN A 158 11.15 5.87 -19.05
CA ASN A 158 10.85 6.49 -20.33
C ASN A 158 11.26 5.59 -21.50
N ALA A 159 12.42 4.94 -21.41
CA ALA A 159 12.84 3.97 -22.42
C ALA A 159 11.88 2.75 -22.52
N MET A 160 11.31 2.31 -21.42
CA MET A 160 10.30 1.23 -21.42
C MET A 160 8.97 1.64 -22.06
N LYS A 161 8.63 2.93 -21.97
CA LYS A 161 7.40 3.49 -22.58
C LYS A 161 7.53 3.73 -24.08
N GLU A 162 8.75 3.89 -24.58
CA GLU A 162 8.98 4.09 -26.01
C GLU A 162 8.45 2.91 -26.84
N GLY A 163 7.50 3.18 -27.73
CA GLY A 163 6.87 2.16 -28.59
C GLY A 163 5.87 1.24 -27.93
N ALA A 164 5.55 1.42 -26.65
CA ALA A 164 4.62 0.53 -25.92
C ALA A 164 3.13 0.75 -26.28
N GLY A 165 2.79 1.86 -26.96
CA GLY A 165 1.41 2.19 -27.38
C GLY A 165 0.52 2.72 -26.26
N ASP A 166 -0.72 3.08 -26.63
CA ASP A 166 -1.67 3.76 -25.73
C ASP A 166 -2.16 2.87 -24.58
N ASN A 167 -2.11 1.57 -24.73
CA ASN A 167 -2.50 0.58 -23.71
C ASN A 167 -1.28 0.00 -22.99
N ALA A 168 -0.21 0.78 -22.84
CA ALA A 168 0.96 0.36 -22.09
C ALA A 168 0.62 0.06 -20.62
N PRO A 169 1.22 -0.97 -20.01
CA PRO A 169 1.07 -1.18 -18.58
C PRO A 169 1.77 -0.08 -17.78
N SER A 170 1.40 0.07 -16.52
CA SER A 170 2.05 1.03 -15.61
C SER A 170 3.44 0.52 -15.21
N PHE A 171 4.44 0.70 -16.08
CA PHE A 171 5.82 0.25 -15.83
C PHE A 171 6.37 0.76 -14.50
N GLY A 172 6.96 -0.14 -13.73
CA GLY A 172 7.53 0.17 -12.43
C GLY A 172 6.56 0.03 -11.24
N LEU A 173 5.26 -0.17 -11.49
CA LEU A 173 4.22 -0.14 -10.47
C LEU A 173 4.51 -1.08 -9.29
N ASN A 174 4.91 -2.32 -9.56
CA ASN A 174 5.11 -3.38 -8.57
C ASN A 174 6.57 -3.80 -8.45
N SER A 175 7.49 -2.85 -8.41
CA SER A 175 8.92 -3.14 -8.31
C SER A 175 9.69 -2.09 -7.51
N ARG A 176 10.85 -2.48 -7.02
CA ARG A 176 11.91 -1.58 -6.57
C ARG A 176 12.97 -1.49 -7.67
N LEU A 177 13.37 -0.28 -8.06
CA LEU A 177 14.47 -0.09 -9.00
C LEU A 177 15.79 0.00 -8.22
N VAL A 178 16.75 -0.84 -8.58
CA VAL A 178 18.05 -0.91 -7.91
C VAL A 178 19.18 -0.74 -8.92
N LYS A 179 20.27 -0.13 -8.45
CA LYS A 179 21.51 -0.02 -9.20
C LYS A 179 22.59 -0.84 -8.52
N ARG A 180 23.09 -1.88 -9.20
CA ARG A 180 24.16 -2.74 -8.72
C ARG A 180 25.23 -2.84 -9.80
N ASP A 181 26.49 -2.61 -9.44
CA ASP A 181 27.62 -2.64 -10.37
C ASP A 181 27.40 -1.76 -11.62
N GLY A 182 26.75 -0.61 -11.42
CA GLY A 182 26.43 0.36 -12.47
C GLY A 182 25.23 0.00 -13.34
N MET A 183 24.59 -1.16 -13.17
CA MET A 183 23.43 -1.60 -13.95
C MET A 183 22.14 -1.40 -13.16
N LEU A 184 21.10 -0.89 -13.85
CA LEU A 184 19.75 -0.75 -13.34
C LEU A 184 18.97 -2.04 -13.57
N SER A 185 18.22 -2.47 -12.55
CA SER A 185 17.32 -3.63 -12.64
C SER A 185 16.14 -3.47 -11.69
N GLU A 186 15.02 -4.11 -12.03
CA GLU A 186 13.85 -4.16 -11.16
C GLU A 186 13.86 -5.39 -10.26
N GLU A 187 13.64 -5.17 -8.97
CA GLU A 187 13.26 -6.22 -8.03
C GLU A 187 11.75 -6.28 -7.95
N VAL A 188 11.14 -7.16 -8.73
CA VAL A 188 9.69 -7.26 -8.88
C VAL A 188 9.05 -7.85 -7.61
N TYR A 189 7.90 -7.30 -7.21
CA TYR A 189 7.10 -7.77 -6.08
C TYR A 189 6.24 -8.95 -6.53
N SER A 190 6.67 -10.16 -6.22
CA SER A 190 5.98 -11.38 -6.62
C SER A 190 6.26 -12.53 -5.65
N ALA A 191 5.57 -13.66 -5.82
CA ALA A 191 5.77 -14.86 -5.01
C ALA A 191 7.20 -15.45 -5.11
N ASN A 192 7.99 -15.02 -6.10
CA ASN A 192 9.39 -15.41 -6.31
C ASN A 192 10.39 -14.23 -6.28
N GLY A 193 9.90 -13.01 -6.03
CA GLY A 193 10.69 -11.79 -6.01
C GLY A 193 10.79 -11.17 -4.62
N LEU A 194 10.89 -9.85 -4.60
CA LEU A 194 10.82 -9.10 -3.35
C LEU A 194 9.45 -9.28 -2.70
N TYR A 195 9.42 -9.43 -1.37
CA TYR A 195 8.22 -9.75 -0.58
C TYR A 195 7.64 -11.16 -0.79
N ALA A 196 8.39 -12.09 -1.38
CA ALA A 196 7.92 -13.43 -1.71
C ALA A 196 7.21 -14.14 -0.54
N ASN A 197 7.73 -14.04 0.69
CA ASN A 197 7.12 -14.68 1.85
C ASN A 197 5.72 -14.14 2.15
N ALA A 198 5.55 -12.82 2.22
CA ALA A 198 4.25 -12.19 2.45
C ALA A 198 3.28 -12.49 1.31
N ILE A 199 3.74 -12.38 0.06
CA ILE A 199 2.92 -12.61 -1.14
C ILE A 199 2.43 -14.06 -1.21
N ARG A 200 3.26 -15.05 -0.87
CA ARG A 200 2.82 -16.47 -0.82
C ARG A 200 1.71 -16.69 0.21
N HIS A 201 1.77 -16.01 1.35
CA HIS A 201 0.68 -16.08 2.33
C HIS A 201 -0.59 -15.39 1.82
N ILE A 202 -0.48 -14.25 1.15
CA ILE A 202 -1.61 -13.58 0.47
C ILE A 202 -2.25 -14.55 -0.52
N VAL A 203 -1.46 -15.12 -1.42
CA VAL A 203 -1.92 -16.11 -2.42
C VAL A 203 -2.64 -17.29 -1.77
N SER A 204 -2.06 -17.87 -0.73
CA SER A 204 -2.67 -19.02 -0.02
C SER A 204 -4.05 -18.70 0.58
N TRP A 205 -4.28 -17.46 1.01
CA TRP A 205 -5.59 -17.05 1.50
C TRP A 205 -6.56 -16.67 0.38
N LEU A 206 -6.07 -16.13 -0.72
CA LEU A 206 -6.88 -15.88 -1.93
C LEU A 206 -7.34 -17.20 -2.56
N GLU A 207 -6.51 -18.24 -2.61
CA GLU A 207 -6.89 -19.59 -3.05
C GLU A 207 -8.05 -20.17 -2.23
N LYS A 208 -8.03 -19.96 -0.89
CA LYS A 208 -9.14 -20.35 -0.02
C LYS A 208 -10.38 -19.48 -0.24
N ALA A 209 -10.20 -18.18 -0.58
CA ALA A 209 -11.31 -17.28 -0.85
C ALA A 209 -12.12 -17.71 -2.08
N ILE A 210 -11.47 -18.26 -3.11
CA ILE A 210 -12.13 -18.77 -4.33
C ILE A 210 -13.28 -19.74 -4.01
N GLU A 211 -13.14 -20.58 -2.99
CA GLU A 211 -14.16 -21.56 -2.60
C GLU A 211 -15.48 -20.88 -2.16
N PHE A 212 -15.41 -19.64 -1.68
CA PHE A 212 -16.54 -18.88 -1.13
C PHE A 212 -17.00 -17.72 -2.01
N ALA A 213 -16.39 -17.55 -3.18
CA ALA A 213 -16.78 -16.51 -4.13
C ALA A 213 -18.25 -16.66 -4.53
N GLU A 214 -18.94 -15.52 -4.66
CA GLU A 214 -20.40 -15.48 -4.85
C GLU A 214 -20.85 -15.89 -6.26
N ASN A 215 -19.95 -15.78 -7.24
CA ASN A 215 -20.20 -16.14 -8.64
C ASN A 215 -18.91 -16.48 -9.39
N ASP A 216 -19.04 -16.96 -10.63
CA ASP A 216 -17.92 -17.40 -11.44
C ASP A 216 -17.02 -16.25 -11.90
N LYS A 217 -17.59 -15.07 -12.17
CA LYS A 217 -16.80 -13.88 -12.51
C LYS A 217 -15.87 -13.49 -11.37
N GLN A 218 -16.37 -13.52 -10.13
CA GLN A 218 -15.58 -13.21 -8.96
C GLN A 218 -14.47 -14.25 -8.72
N ARG A 219 -14.73 -15.55 -9.03
CA ARG A 219 -13.69 -16.58 -9.03
C ARG A 219 -12.58 -16.26 -10.01
N ASP A 220 -12.94 -15.83 -11.23
CA ASP A 220 -11.99 -15.49 -12.27
C ASP A 220 -11.16 -14.25 -11.91
N VAL A 221 -11.78 -13.24 -11.31
CA VAL A 221 -11.07 -12.07 -10.75
C VAL A 221 -9.99 -12.50 -9.75
N ILE A 222 -10.34 -13.36 -8.77
CA ILE A 222 -9.39 -13.81 -7.75
C ILE A 222 -8.29 -14.68 -8.38
N ALA A 223 -8.63 -15.57 -9.31
CA ALA A 223 -7.65 -16.41 -10.00
C ALA A 223 -6.62 -15.56 -10.76
N THR A 224 -7.09 -14.53 -11.48
CA THR A 224 -6.20 -13.62 -12.23
C THR A 224 -5.30 -12.80 -11.27
N LEU A 225 -5.82 -12.36 -10.11
CA LEU A 225 -5.01 -11.71 -9.08
C LEU A 225 -3.93 -12.65 -8.52
N ILE A 226 -4.25 -13.93 -8.31
CA ILE A 226 -3.29 -14.93 -7.86
C ILE A 226 -2.18 -15.10 -8.89
N ASP A 227 -2.51 -15.15 -10.19
CA ASP A 227 -1.54 -15.30 -11.27
C ASP A 227 -0.64 -14.05 -11.36
N TYR A 228 -1.21 -12.84 -11.19
CA TYR A 228 -0.42 -11.63 -11.05
C TYR A 228 0.58 -11.71 -9.89
N TYR A 229 0.15 -12.10 -8.70
CA TYR A 229 1.06 -12.23 -7.56
C TYR A 229 2.15 -13.30 -7.75
N ARG A 230 1.86 -14.36 -8.48
CA ARG A 230 2.84 -15.40 -8.79
C ARG A 230 3.91 -14.94 -9.77
N THR A 231 3.51 -14.19 -10.78
CA THR A 231 4.39 -13.78 -11.88
C THR A 231 4.98 -12.37 -11.69
N GLY A 232 4.23 -11.46 -11.11
CA GLY A 232 4.53 -10.03 -11.08
C GLY A 232 4.30 -9.34 -12.43
N ASP A 233 3.63 -9.99 -13.38
CA ASP A 233 3.40 -9.45 -14.71
C ASP A 233 2.32 -8.37 -14.72
N LEU A 234 2.67 -7.18 -15.20
CA LEU A 234 1.78 -6.03 -15.22
C LEU A 234 0.62 -6.14 -16.21
N ARG A 235 0.77 -6.94 -17.28
CA ARG A 235 -0.35 -7.24 -18.18
C ARG A 235 -1.41 -8.10 -17.50
N THR A 236 -0.99 -9.05 -16.69
CA THR A 236 -1.90 -9.84 -15.86
C THR A 236 -2.60 -8.96 -14.82
N PHE A 237 -1.94 -7.89 -14.33
CA PHE A 237 -2.58 -6.90 -13.44
C PHE A 237 -3.62 -6.04 -14.18
N ASP A 238 -3.35 -5.66 -15.42
CA ASP A 238 -4.32 -4.99 -16.28
C ASP A 238 -5.55 -5.88 -16.51
N ASP A 239 -5.35 -7.15 -16.83
CA ASP A 239 -6.44 -8.13 -17.01
C ASP A 239 -7.27 -8.32 -15.74
N TYR A 240 -6.61 -8.41 -14.57
CA TYR A 240 -7.27 -8.40 -13.27
C TYR A 240 -8.13 -7.16 -13.08
N SER A 241 -7.60 -5.98 -13.37
CA SER A 241 -8.29 -4.71 -13.21
C SER A 241 -9.53 -4.61 -14.10
N ILE A 242 -9.44 -5.07 -15.35
CA ILE A 242 -10.58 -5.13 -16.28
C ILE A 242 -11.66 -6.06 -15.74
N LYS A 243 -11.30 -7.30 -15.39
CA LYS A 243 -12.24 -8.29 -14.85
C LYS A 243 -12.91 -7.80 -13.57
N TRP A 244 -12.13 -7.14 -12.68
CA TRP A 244 -12.64 -6.57 -11.44
C TRP A 244 -13.67 -5.46 -11.70
N VAL A 245 -13.40 -4.53 -12.62
CA VAL A 245 -14.34 -3.47 -13.01
C VAL A 245 -15.66 -4.05 -13.58
N GLU A 246 -15.55 -5.09 -14.40
CA GLU A 246 -16.71 -5.73 -15.05
C GLU A 246 -17.49 -6.68 -14.11
N CYS A 247 -16.91 -7.05 -12.95
CA CYS A 247 -17.55 -7.89 -11.95
C CYS A 247 -18.43 -7.02 -11.03
N LEU A 248 -19.64 -6.74 -11.42
CA LEU A 248 -20.60 -5.90 -10.67
C LEU A 248 -21.57 -6.71 -9.80
N ASP A 249 -21.60 -8.03 -9.97
CA ASP A 249 -22.50 -8.94 -9.28
C ASP A 249 -21.83 -9.47 -8.01
N GLY A 250 -22.53 -9.41 -6.90
CA GLY A 250 -22.05 -9.84 -5.60
C GLY A 250 -22.22 -8.75 -4.54
N ARG A 251 -22.24 -9.17 -3.28
CA ARG A 251 -22.36 -8.25 -2.14
C ARG A 251 -21.02 -7.96 -1.48
N VAL A 252 -20.10 -8.90 -1.55
CA VAL A 252 -18.73 -8.77 -1.01
C VAL A 252 -17.81 -8.43 -2.17
N ASP A 253 -17.00 -7.39 -2.00
CA ASP A 253 -15.96 -7.02 -2.97
C ASP A 253 -14.64 -6.77 -2.22
N PHE A 254 -13.56 -6.59 -2.97
CA PHE A 254 -12.25 -6.38 -2.39
C PHE A 254 -11.33 -5.62 -3.35
N ILE A 255 -10.37 -4.91 -2.76
CA ILE A 255 -9.21 -4.34 -3.42
C ILE A 255 -8.00 -5.00 -2.79
N ASN A 256 -7.04 -5.42 -3.59
CA ASN A 256 -5.82 -6.06 -3.09
C ASN A 256 -4.72 -5.99 -4.15
N GLY A 257 -3.63 -5.31 -3.85
CA GLY A 257 -2.55 -5.14 -4.82
C GLY A 257 -1.58 -4.01 -4.52
N PHE A 258 -0.72 -3.74 -5.49
CA PHE A 258 0.14 -2.55 -5.54
C PHE A 258 -0.57 -1.52 -6.42
N ILE A 259 -1.16 -0.48 -5.83
CA ILE A 259 -2.19 0.33 -6.50
C ILE A 259 -1.86 1.83 -6.45
N GLU A 260 -1.66 2.41 -5.26
CA GLU A 260 -1.53 3.85 -5.09
C GLU A 260 -0.07 4.33 -5.16
N VAL A 261 0.17 5.35 -5.97
CA VAL A 261 1.53 5.85 -6.28
C VAL A 261 1.92 7.11 -5.49
N TYR A 262 1.08 7.58 -4.57
CA TYR A 262 1.35 8.79 -3.79
C TYR A 262 2.59 8.68 -2.90
N GLY A 263 2.97 7.46 -2.52
CA GLY A 263 4.16 7.15 -1.71
C GLY A 263 5.48 7.23 -2.48
N ASP A 264 5.45 7.36 -3.79
CA ASP A 264 6.62 7.51 -4.66
C ASP A 264 6.80 8.98 -5.07
N PRO A 265 7.98 9.58 -4.91
CA PRO A 265 8.24 10.95 -5.35
C PRO A 265 8.05 11.17 -6.86
N LEU A 266 8.24 10.13 -7.68
CA LEU A 266 8.05 10.18 -9.14
C LEU A 266 6.65 9.72 -9.59
N GLY A 267 5.83 9.18 -8.69
CA GLY A 267 4.50 8.71 -9.02
C GLY A 267 4.46 7.48 -9.95
N LEU A 268 5.50 6.64 -9.92
CA LEU A 268 5.63 5.46 -10.77
C LEU A 268 5.40 4.15 -10.02
N LYS A 269 5.74 4.10 -8.73
CA LYS A 269 5.76 2.89 -7.91
C LYS A 269 4.65 2.90 -6.89
N ALA A 270 3.94 1.77 -6.81
CA ALA A 270 2.77 1.67 -5.97
C ALA A 270 3.06 1.06 -4.60
N SER A 271 2.41 1.62 -3.58
CA SER A 271 2.27 0.99 -2.29
C SER A 271 1.28 -0.18 -2.36
N TRP A 272 1.51 -1.16 -1.48
CA TRP A 272 0.57 -2.26 -1.29
C TRP A 272 -0.62 -1.81 -0.43
N GLU A 273 -1.82 -2.17 -0.88
CA GLU A 273 -3.06 -1.93 -0.14
C GLU A 273 -4.03 -3.10 -0.25
N GLY A 274 -4.97 -3.15 0.68
CA GLY A 274 -6.04 -4.11 0.65
C GLY A 274 -7.27 -3.61 1.42
N ILE A 275 -8.42 -3.72 0.77
CA ILE A 275 -9.72 -3.41 1.32
C ILE A 275 -10.60 -4.65 1.15
N VAL A 276 -11.32 -5.02 2.19
CA VAL A 276 -12.40 -6.01 2.09
C VAL A 276 -13.68 -5.32 2.50
N GLU A 277 -14.68 -5.39 1.64
CA GLU A 277 -15.88 -4.61 1.77
C GLU A 277 -17.14 -5.40 1.45
N TYR A 278 -18.27 -4.89 1.90
CA TYR A 278 -19.59 -5.38 1.47
C TYR A 278 -20.55 -4.22 1.24
N THR A 279 -21.38 -4.37 0.24
CA THR A 279 -22.33 -3.31 -0.17
C THR A 279 -23.35 -3.02 0.93
N ASP A 280 -23.52 -1.74 1.29
CA ASP A 280 -24.68 -1.25 1.99
C ASP A 280 -25.83 -1.08 1.01
N LEU A 281 -26.76 -2.04 1.02
CA LEU A 281 -27.85 -2.09 0.03
C LEU A 281 -28.81 -0.90 0.15
N GLU A 282 -29.04 -0.37 1.34
CA GLU A 282 -29.94 0.75 1.54
C GLU A 282 -29.30 2.06 1.09
N ALA A 283 -28.07 2.32 1.54
CA ALA A 283 -27.33 3.51 1.15
C ALA A 283 -27.05 3.51 -0.37
N THR A 284 -26.65 2.37 -0.95
CA THR A 284 -26.43 2.23 -2.41
C THR A 284 -27.71 2.51 -3.21
N ARG A 285 -28.88 2.08 -2.73
CA ARG A 285 -30.15 2.41 -3.41
C ARG A 285 -30.39 3.92 -3.46
N ARG A 286 -30.01 4.67 -2.43
CA ARG A 286 -30.15 6.14 -2.40
C ARG A 286 -29.20 6.80 -3.40
N THR A 287 -27.99 6.32 -3.57
CA THR A 287 -27.00 6.87 -4.52
C THR A 287 -27.24 6.42 -5.97
N ARG A 288 -28.04 5.39 -6.20
CA ARG A 288 -28.36 4.90 -7.55
C ARG A 288 -28.87 5.98 -8.48
N THR A 289 -29.66 6.92 -7.96
CA THR A 289 -30.16 8.05 -8.75
C THR A 289 -29.03 8.86 -9.37
N ILE A 290 -27.89 8.99 -8.70
CA ILE A 290 -26.71 9.69 -9.23
C ILE A 290 -26.09 8.87 -10.36
N SER A 291 -25.89 7.57 -10.16
CA SER A 291 -25.32 6.68 -11.18
C SER A 291 -26.21 6.61 -12.44
N ASP A 292 -27.52 6.49 -12.26
CA ASP A 292 -28.50 6.40 -13.35
C ASP A 292 -28.55 7.71 -14.17
N ASN A 293 -28.13 8.84 -13.61
CA ASN A 293 -28.09 10.14 -14.27
C ASN A 293 -26.65 10.60 -14.59
N ALA A 294 -25.66 9.72 -14.60
CA ALA A 294 -24.26 10.08 -14.78
C ALA A 294 -24.01 10.84 -16.10
N GLN A 295 -24.67 10.45 -17.20
CA GLN A 295 -24.57 11.16 -18.47
C GLN A 295 -25.12 12.59 -18.36
N TRP A 296 -26.25 12.78 -17.66
CA TRP A 296 -26.81 14.12 -17.45
C TRP A 296 -25.84 15.04 -16.71
N PHE A 297 -25.16 14.52 -15.68
CA PHE A 297 -24.14 15.29 -14.95
C PHE A 297 -22.94 15.63 -15.83
N GLU A 298 -22.48 14.72 -16.68
CA GLU A 298 -21.39 14.96 -17.63
C GLU A 298 -21.78 16.08 -18.62
N ASP A 299 -22.98 16.00 -19.22
CA ASP A 299 -23.47 16.94 -20.22
C ASP A 299 -23.69 18.33 -19.64
N HIS A 300 -24.01 18.44 -18.34
CA HIS A 300 -24.25 19.72 -17.65
C HIS A 300 -23.07 20.16 -16.77
N SER A 301 -21.93 19.46 -16.86
CA SER A 301 -20.73 19.84 -16.10
C SER A 301 -20.20 21.20 -16.58
N PRO A 302 -19.51 21.99 -15.70
CA PRO A 302 -18.90 23.27 -16.09
C PRO A 302 -17.61 23.09 -16.93
N VAL A 303 -17.37 21.89 -17.42
CA VAL A 303 -16.21 21.56 -18.26
C VAL A 303 -16.52 21.95 -19.71
N ASP A 304 -15.48 22.46 -20.43
CA ASP A 304 -15.60 22.76 -21.87
C ASP A 304 -16.06 21.51 -22.66
N GLU A 305 -16.97 21.71 -23.59
CA GLU A 305 -17.58 20.62 -24.37
C GLU A 305 -16.57 19.70 -25.05
N ARG A 306 -15.41 20.21 -25.43
CA ARG A 306 -14.32 19.43 -26.04
C ARG A 306 -13.75 18.34 -25.12
N PHE A 307 -13.94 18.47 -23.80
CA PHE A 307 -13.43 17.54 -22.78
C PHE A 307 -14.55 16.70 -22.17
N ARG A 308 -15.82 16.93 -22.54
CA ARG A 308 -16.93 16.10 -22.07
C ARG A 308 -16.93 14.76 -22.76
N LYS A 309 -17.25 13.71 -21.98
CA LYS A 309 -17.39 12.36 -22.51
C LYS A 309 -18.69 12.22 -23.29
N PRO A 310 -18.67 11.86 -24.58
CA PRO A 310 -19.88 11.69 -25.37
C PRO A 310 -20.76 10.55 -24.83
N VAL A 311 -20.15 9.57 -24.18
CA VAL A 311 -20.86 8.46 -23.51
C VAL A 311 -20.14 8.16 -22.20
N VAL A 312 -20.85 8.28 -21.09
CA VAL A 312 -20.38 7.89 -19.76
C VAL A 312 -20.63 6.39 -19.57
N LYS A 313 -19.55 5.63 -19.35
CA LYS A 313 -19.61 4.17 -19.16
C LYS A 313 -19.14 3.78 -17.77
N GLY A 314 -19.74 2.74 -17.20
CA GLY A 314 -19.21 2.03 -16.04
C GLY A 314 -19.14 2.83 -14.75
N VAL A 315 -19.89 3.93 -14.63
CA VAL A 315 -19.93 4.69 -13.37
C VAL A 315 -20.87 3.97 -12.41
N THR A 316 -20.29 3.42 -11.35
CA THR A 316 -21.04 2.84 -10.24
C THR A 316 -20.81 3.69 -8.99
N ALA A 317 -21.87 4.11 -8.31
CA ALA A 317 -21.81 4.78 -7.03
C ALA A 317 -22.35 3.84 -5.96
N ASN A 318 -21.46 3.01 -5.41
CA ASN A 318 -21.80 2.09 -4.35
C ASN A 318 -21.38 2.67 -2.99
N VAL A 319 -22.27 2.55 -2.01
CA VAL A 319 -21.90 2.75 -0.61
C VAL A 319 -21.57 1.40 -0.02
N ILE A 320 -20.40 1.30 0.58
CA ILE A 320 -19.90 0.05 1.15
C ILE A 320 -19.58 0.21 2.64
N CYS A 321 -19.56 -0.92 3.33
CA CYS A 321 -18.97 -1.01 4.66
C CYS A 321 -17.64 -1.74 4.55
N ALA A 322 -16.56 -1.08 4.96
CA ALA A 322 -15.27 -1.73 5.09
C ALA A 322 -15.30 -2.74 6.23
N ALA A 323 -14.97 -3.99 5.93
CA ALA A 323 -14.80 -5.08 6.89
C ALA A 323 -13.34 -5.24 7.33
N MET A 324 -12.39 -4.88 6.45
CA MET A 324 -10.96 -4.88 6.71
C MET A 324 -10.27 -3.84 5.83
N LEU A 325 -9.33 -3.12 6.42
CA LEU A 325 -8.41 -2.21 5.74
C LEU A 325 -6.98 -2.66 6.04
N GLY A 326 -6.08 -2.54 5.10
CA GLY A 326 -4.67 -2.89 5.29
C GLY A 326 -3.73 -2.20 4.31
N GLY A 327 -2.46 -2.19 4.64
CA GLY A 327 -1.46 -1.52 3.85
C GLY A 327 -1.62 -0.01 3.86
N ASP A 328 -1.61 0.63 2.70
CA ASP A 328 -1.72 2.09 2.57
C ASP A 328 -3.10 2.62 3.00
N GLU A 329 -4.13 1.79 2.96
CA GLU A 329 -5.50 2.10 3.42
C GLU A 329 -5.69 1.99 4.94
N TYR A 330 -4.66 1.67 5.71
CA TYR A 330 -4.78 1.54 7.16
C TYR A 330 -3.65 2.28 7.91
N PRO A 331 -3.98 3.00 8.97
CA PRO A 331 -5.30 3.33 9.52
C PRO A 331 -5.95 4.57 8.90
N SER A 332 -5.23 5.29 8.04
CA SER A 332 -5.76 6.44 7.30
C SER A 332 -6.23 5.97 5.94
N THR A 333 -7.52 6.10 5.66
CA THR A 333 -8.13 5.69 4.40
C THR A 333 -8.92 6.84 3.77
N ALA A 334 -9.13 6.76 2.45
CA ALA A 334 -9.99 7.67 1.72
C ALA A 334 -11.48 7.42 2.03
N ILE A 335 -12.31 8.47 2.04
CA ILE A 335 -13.76 8.33 2.17
C ILE A 335 -14.37 7.72 0.90
N GLY A 336 -13.77 7.99 -0.25
CA GLY A 336 -14.19 7.49 -1.55
C GLY A 336 -13.02 7.05 -2.40
N ILE A 337 -13.24 5.98 -3.14
CA ILE A 337 -12.25 5.32 -3.98
C ILE A 337 -12.81 5.21 -5.40
N ASN A 338 -11.98 5.43 -6.40
CA ASN A 338 -12.34 5.28 -7.80
C ASN A 338 -11.21 4.58 -8.58
N LEU A 339 -11.36 3.31 -8.84
CA LEU A 339 -10.35 2.45 -9.44
C LEU A 339 -10.86 1.77 -10.74
N PRO A 340 -9.95 1.30 -11.61
CA PRO A 340 -8.49 1.32 -11.53
C PRO A 340 -7.88 2.69 -11.85
N ASN A 341 -6.58 2.85 -11.56
CA ASN A 341 -5.83 4.09 -11.86
C ASN A 341 -5.35 4.16 -13.33
N ALA A 342 -5.30 3.04 -14.05
CA ALA A 342 -4.87 3.03 -15.46
C ALA A 342 -5.90 3.74 -16.37
N ASP A 343 -5.49 4.87 -16.97
CA ASP A 343 -6.37 5.73 -17.77
C ASP A 343 -7.00 5.01 -18.95
N TRP A 344 -6.24 4.16 -19.64
CA TRP A 344 -6.75 3.43 -20.79
C TRP A 344 -7.82 2.41 -20.40
N ILE A 345 -7.68 1.74 -19.23
CA ILE A 345 -8.71 0.82 -18.71
C ILE A 345 -9.97 1.61 -18.36
N ARG A 346 -9.82 2.74 -17.66
CA ARG A 346 -10.94 3.63 -17.35
C ARG A 346 -11.68 4.11 -18.58
N ALA A 347 -10.94 4.45 -19.64
CA ALA A 347 -11.51 4.93 -20.88
C ALA A 347 -12.29 3.84 -21.65
N GLN A 348 -11.80 2.60 -21.64
CA GLN A 348 -12.37 1.50 -22.44
C GLN A 348 -13.37 0.63 -21.66
N HIS A 349 -13.11 0.40 -20.36
CA HIS A 349 -13.88 -0.52 -19.51
C HIS A 349 -14.64 0.18 -18.38
N GLY A 350 -14.31 1.44 -18.07
CA GLY A 350 -14.93 2.21 -16.97
C GLY A 350 -14.19 2.09 -15.65
N SER A 351 -14.88 2.42 -14.57
CA SER A 351 -14.31 2.41 -13.20
C SER A 351 -15.37 2.04 -12.17
N LYS A 352 -14.93 1.48 -11.03
CA LYS A 352 -15.77 1.35 -9.84
C LYS A 352 -15.51 2.52 -8.90
N SER A 353 -16.58 3.23 -8.53
CA SER A 353 -16.55 4.25 -7.48
C SER A 353 -17.26 3.71 -6.25
N VAL A 354 -16.61 3.74 -5.11
CA VAL A 354 -17.17 3.33 -3.83
C VAL A 354 -17.02 4.44 -2.81
N THR A 355 -18.02 4.58 -1.92
CA THR A 355 -17.96 5.46 -0.75
C THR A 355 -18.01 4.59 0.49
N ILE A 356 -17.05 4.76 1.40
CA ILE A 356 -16.98 3.98 2.63
C ILE A 356 -17.88 4.61 3.68
N GLY A 357 -19.02 3.97 3.96
CA GLY A 357 -20.07 4.51 4.81
C GLY A 357 -19.86 4.31 6.32
N ASN A 358 -18.90 3.52 6.74
CA ASN A 358 -18.65 3.22 8.16
C ASN A 358 -17.31 3.76 8.69
N LEU A 359 -16.79 4.83 8.11
CA LEU A 359 -15.59 5.53 8.58
C LEU A 359 -15.88 6.72 9.50
N THR A 360 -17.12 7.01 9.79
CA THR A 360 -17.56 8.12 10.65
C THR A 360 -17.81 7.67 12.08
#